data_e730924c79b98317fc633cca8e1304c5
#
_entry.id   e730924c79b98317fc633cca8e1304c5
#
_cell.length_a   1.000
_cell.length_b   1.000
_cell.length_c   1.000
_cell.angle_alpha   90.00
_cell.angle_beta   90.00
_cell.angle_gamma   90.00
#
_symmetry.space_group_name_H-M   'P 1'
#
loop_
_entity.id
_entity.type
_entity.pdbx_description
1 polymer ?
#
loop_
_entity_poly.entity_id
_entity_poly.type
_entity_poly.pdbx_seq_one_letter_code
_entity_poly.pdbx_strand_id
1 'polypeptide(L)'
;MSDADGNELATSDTLNGKIDAPYQTTAKSLSGWTVKTTPANATGVFTNANQTVTYVYEKADGAPVTVKYVDADGNELATPDT
;
A
#
# COMPACT_ATOMS: atom_id res chain seq x y z
N MET A 1 -7.60 -6.53 0.14
CA MET A 1 -6.55 -5.54 0.34
C MET A 1 -7.10 -4.35 1.07
N SER A 2 -6.49 -4.00 2.16
CA SER A 2 -7.06 -3.04 3.09
C SER A 2 -6.03 -1.97 3.45
N ASP A 3 -6.52 -0.76 3.81
CA ASP A 3 -5.67 0.25 4.41
C ASP A 3 -5.49 0.00 5.92
N ALA A 4 -4.72 0.86 6.60
CA ALA A 4 -4.46 0.71 8.02
C ALA A 4 -5.71 0.86 8.90
N ASP A 5 -6.78 1.47 8.37
CA ASP A 5 -8.06 1.66 9.06
C ASP A 5 -9.06 0.54 8.77
N GLY A 6 -8.67 -0.44 7.96
CA GLY A 6 -9.50 -1.60 7.62
C GLY A 6 -10.41 -1.40 6.41
N ASN A 7 -10.27 -0.28 5.68
CA ASN A 7 -11.04 -0.04 4.47
C ASN A 7 -10.45 -0.85 3.31
N GLU A 8 -11.31 -1.48 2.52
CA GLU A 8 -10.86 -2.26 1.37
C GLU A 8 -10.51 -1.34 0.21
N LEU A 9 -9.28 -1.46 -0.31
CA LEU A 9 -8.75 -0.60 -1.37
C LEU A 9 -8.93 -1.22 -2.76
N ALA A 10 -9.08 -2.53 -2.83
CA ALA A 10 -9.27 -3.26 -4.07
C ALA A 10 -10.12 -4.50 -3.82
N THR A 11 -10.80 -4.96 -4.87
CA THR A 11 -11.62 -6.18 -4.79
C THR A 11 -10.74 -7.37 -4.43
N SER A 12 -11.23 -8.19 -3.49
CA SER A 12 -10.56 -9.42 -3.10
C SER A 12 -10.59 -10.44 -4.23
N ASP A 13 -9.47 -11.15 -4.41
CA ASP A 13 -9.39 -12.26 -5.36
C ASP A 13 -9.66 -13.58 -4.63
N THR A 14 -10.30 -14.52 -5.33
CA THR A 14 -10.53 -15.85 -4.82
C THR A 14 -9.62 -16.84 -5.54
N LEU A 15 -8.86 -17.60 -4.76
CA LEU A 15 -8.00 -18.66 -5.27
C LEU A 15 -8.65 -20.00 -4.96
N ASN A 16 -8.63 -20.91 -5.93
CA ASN A 16 -9.17 -22.26 -5.77
C ASN A 16 -8.10 -23.29 -6.08
N GLY A 17 -8.10 -24.38 -5.33
CA GLY A 17 -7.17 -25.47 -5.53
C GLY A 17 -7.57 -26.67 -4.69
N LYS A 18 -6.85 -27.78 -4.90
CA LYS A 18 -7.06 -28.99 -4.12
C LYS A 18 -6.32 -28.90 -2.81
N ILE A 19 -6.78 -29.62 -1.79
CA ILE A 19 -6.09 -29.72 -0.49
C ILE A 19 -4.64 -30.12 -0.74
N ASP A 20 -3.72 -29.47 0.00
CA ASP A 20 -2.26 -29.63 -0.07
C ASP A 20 -1.60 -29.06 -1.33
N ALA A 21 -2.36 -28.54 -2.30
CA ALA A 21 -1.78 -27.83 -3.42
C ALA A 21 -1.22 -26.47 -2.93
N PRO A 22 -0.06 -26.04 -3.43
CA PRO A 22 0.52 -24.76 -3.01
C PRO A 22 -0.27 -23.58 -3.60
N TYR A 23 -0.34 -22.48 -2.85
CA TYR A 23 -0.81 -21.20 -3.36
C TYR A 23 0.25 -20.14 -3.14
N GLN A 24 0.22 -19.12 -3.97
CA GLN A 24 1.13 -17.98 -3.86
C GLN A 24 0.35 -16.71 -4.15
N THR A 25 0.55 -15.71 -3.31
CA THR A 25 -0.06 -14.39 -3.50
C THR A 25 1.03 -13.32 -3.57
N THR A 26 0.70 -12.20 -4.20
CA THR A 26 1.56 -11.03 -4.25
C THR A 26 0.70 -9.79 -4.02
N ALA A 27 1.31 -8.74 -3.44
CA ALA A 27 0.64 -7.48 -3.26
C ALA A 27 0.39 -6.81 -4.62
N LYS A 28 -0.81 -6.24 -4.80
CA LYS A 28 -1.12 -5.43 -5.98
C LYS A 28 -0.45 -4.07 -5.86
N SER A 29 0.04 -3.54 -6.98
CA SER A 29 0.53 -2.18 -7.04
C SER A 29 -0.66 -1.22 -7.11
N LEU A 30 -0.77 -0.35 -6.11
CA LEU A 30 -1.84 0.64 -6.01
C LEU A 30 -1.24 2.04 -6.05
N SER A 31 -1.74 2.87 -6.98
CA SER A 31 -1.24 4.24 -7.13
C SER A 31 -1.52 5.06 -5.88
N GLY A 32 -0.48 5.67 -5.32
CA GLY A 32 -0.58 6.47 -4.10
C GLY A 32 -0.56 5.67 -2.80
N TRP A 33 -0.33 4.35 -2.86
CA TRP A 33 -0.28 3.48 -1.69
C TRP A 33 0.95 2.59 -1.71
N THR A 34 1.45 2.25 -0.54
CA THR A 34 2.55 1.30 -0.35
C THR A 34 2.13 0.21 0.63
N VAL A 35 2.72 -0.97 0.51
CA VAL A 35 2.43 -2.07 1.43
C VAL A 35 3.05 -1.76 2.78
N LYS A 36 2.22 -1.68 3.81
CA LYS A 36 2.65 -1.52 5.19
C LYS A 36 2.98 -2.87 5.83
N THR A 37 2.12 -3.85 5.61
CA THR A 37 2.24 -5.16 6.22
C THR A 37 2.00 -6.25 5.18
N THR A 38 2.94 -7.17 5.06
CA THR A 38 2.79 -8.38 4.26
C THR A 38 2.38 -9.52 5.20
N PRO A 39 1.27 -10.24 4.90
CA PRO A 39 0.81 -11.30 5.77
C PRO A 39 1.77 -12.49 5.79
N ALA A 40 1.87 -13.15 6.94
CA ALA A 40 2.70 -14.35 7.07
C ALA A 40 2.21 -15.49 6.18
N ASN A 41 0.92 -15.52 5.86
CA ASN A 41 0.28 -16.53 5.02
C ASN A 41 0.15 -16.10 3.55
N ALA A 42 1.02 -15.20 3.08
CA ALA A 42 1.03 -14.78 1.68
C ALA A 42 1.26 -15.96 0.73
N THR A 43 1.94 -16.98 1.19
CA THR A 43 2.11 -18.27 0.51
C THR A 43 1.77 -19.40 1.48
N GLY A 44 1.35 -20.52 0.96
CA GLY A 44 0.98 -21.66 1.78
C GLY A 44 0.40 -22.79 0.93
N VAL A 45 -0.48 -23.58 1.53
CA VAL A 45 -1.18 -24.67 0.84
C VAL A 45 -2.67 -24.57 1.12
N PHE A 46 -3.46 -25.06 0.17
CA PHE A 46 -4.90 -25.16 0.35
C PHE A 46 -5.23 -26.21 1.42
N THR A 47 -6.24 -25.90 2.23
CA THR A 47 -6.77 -26.80 3.26
C THR A 47 -8.26 -26.96 3.05
N ASN A 48 -8.91 -27.77 3.89
CA ASN A 48 -10.37 -27.93 3.87
C ASN A 48 -11.11 -26.78 4.57
N ALA A 49 -10.42 -25.73 4.96
CA ALA A 49 -11.01 -24.56 5.58
C ALA A 49 -10.70 -23.30 4.75
N ASN A 50 -11.61 -22.33 4.78
CA ASN A 50 -11.36 -21.04 4.14
C ASN A 50 -10.19 -20.33 4.80
N GLN A 51 -9.34 -19.71 3.97
CA GLN A 51 -8.21 -18.92 4.44
C GLN A 51 -8.33 -17.50 3.86
N THR A 52 -7.88 -16.53 4.63
CA THR A 52 -7.86 -15.13 4.21
C THR A 52 -6.43 -14.61 4.25
N VAL A 53 -5.99 -14.03 3.12
CA VAL A 53 -4.70 -13.37 2.99
C VAL A 53 -4.97 -11.88 2.83
N THR A 54 -4.51 -11.07 3.79
CA THR A 54 -4.77 -9.64 3.80
C THR A 54 -3.46 -8.86 3.76
N TYR A 55 -3.28 -8.06 2.71
CA TYR A 55 -2.21 -7.08 2.61
C TYR A 55 -2.71 -5.74 3.14
N VAL A 56 -1.94 -5.12 4.03
CA VAL A 56 -2.28 -3.82 4.60
C VAL A 56 -1.43 -2.75 3.92
N TYR A 57 -2.09 -1.70 3.44
CA TYR A 57 -1.46 -0.59 2.74
C TYR A 57 -1.50 0.68 3.58
N GLU A 58 -0.54 1.56 3.34
CA GLU A 58 -0.55 2.92 3.86
C GLU A 58 -0.36 3.90 2.71
N LYS A 59 -0.77 5.15 2.89
CA LYS A 59 -0.56 6.17 1.87
C LYS A 59 0.93 6.38 1.65
N ALA A 60 1.33 6.43 0.37
CA ALA A 60 2.70 6.77 0.00
C ALA A 60 3.00 8.21 0.40
N ASP A 61 4.29 8.49 0.66
CA ASP A 61 4.72 9.85 0.96
C ASP A 61 4.45 10.77 -0.22
N GLY A 62 3.92 11.95 0.06
CA GLY A 62 3.75 12.99 -0.95
C GLY A 62 5.08 13.62 -1.34
N ALA A 63 5.11 14.30 -2.48
CA ALA A 63 6.25 15.12 -2.86
C ALA A 63 6.36 16.30 -1.89
N PRO A 64 7.60 16.76 -1.56
CA PRO A 64 7.76 17.89 -0.67
C PRO A 64 7.19 19.17 -1.30
N VAL A 65 6.65 20.04 -0.44
CA VAL A 65 6.15 21.36 -0.84
C VAL A 65 7.22 22.39 -0.46
N THR A 66 7.71 23.12 -1.46
CA THR A 66 8.68 24.18 -1.23
C THR A 66 7.96 25.51 -1.09
N VAL A 67 8.19 26.19 0.04
CA VAL A 67 7.63 27.51 0.30
C VAL A 67 8.73 28.53 0.12
N LYS A 68 8.53 29.49 -0.79
CA LYS A 68 9.49 30.54 -1.09
C LYS A 68 8.93 31.90 -0.68
N TYR A 69 9.80 32.73 -0.15
CA TYR A 69 9.47 34.08 0.26
C TYR A 69 10.28 35.06 -0.61
N VAL A 70 9.59 35.74 -1.52
CA VAL A 70 10.24 36.62 -2.49
C VAL A 70 9.56 37.98 -2.50
N ASP A 71 10.30 39.03 -2.91
CA ASP A 71 9.73 40.35 -3.12
C ASP A 71 9.17 40.49 -4.55
N ALA A 72 8.65 41.68 -4.87
CA ALA A 72 8.04 41.94 -6.19
C ALA A 72 9.04 41.82 -7.35
N ASP A 73 10.34 41.93 -7.10
CA ASP A 73 11.39 41.80 -8.10
C ASP A 73 11.91 40.36 -8.21
N GLY A 74 11.36 39.44 -7.42
CA GLY A 74 11.79 38.05 -7.41
C GLY A 74 12.97 37.74 -6.49
N ASN A 75 13.41 38.70 -5.68
CA ASN A 75 14.51 38.50 -4.73
C ASN A 75 14.01 37.70 -3.52
N GLU A 76 14.79 36.72 -3.12
CA GLU A 76 14.45 35.87 -1.98
C GLU A 76 14.63 36.63 -0.67
N LEU A 77 13.56 36.68 0.16
CA LEU A 77 13.54 37.39 1.44
C LEU A 77 13.91 36.49 2.61
N ALA A 78 13.71 35.17 2.47
CA ALA A 78 14.02 34.19 3.50
C ALA A 78 14.40 32.86 2.85
N THR A 79 15.03 31.97 3.64
CA THR A 79 15.36 30.63 3.16
C THR A 79 14.08 29.85 2.85
N PRO A 80 13.97 29.17 1.68
CA PRO A 80 12.80 28.35 1.39
C PRO A 80 12.64 27.21 2.39
N ASP A 81 11.40 26.94 2.77
CA ASP A 81 11.02 25.77 3.58
C ASP A 81 10.54 24.64 2.66
N THR A 82 10.86 23.41 3.08
CA THR A 82 10.48 22.21 2.32
C THR A 82 9.70 21.26 3.20
#